data_2a9943d70d322d04b6fbed948e36cce3
#
_entry.id   2a9943d70d322d04b6fbed948e36cce3
#
_cell.length_a   1.000
_cell.length_b   1.000
_cell.length_c   1.000
_cell.angle_alpha   90.00
_cell.angle_beta   90.00
_cell.angle_gamma   90.00
#
_symmetry.space_group_name_H-M   'P 1'
#
loop_
_entity.id
_entity.type
_entity.pdbx_description
1 polymer ?
#
loop_
_entity_poly.entity_id
_entity_poly.type
_entity_poly.pdbx_seq_one_letter_code
_entity_poly.pdbx_strand_id
1 'polypeptide(L)'
;MADFLPTTVVGSYPQPDWLVDRAMLGSRLPPRTRAIEIWRVAPEVLEQAQDDATVVAIRDMERAGIDIVTDGEVRRESYSNRFATALEGMDLDNPGTALDRTGHPNPVPRVVGPIRRTRPVEVRDVRFLRANTDRLIKATLPGPFTMSQQAQDDHYHDEEALAMALAEAVNAEVRDLFAAGADVVQLDEPYLQARAEKAARFAIKAINRALEGITGTTALHTCFGYAHIVHSRPNGYPFLEQLTDVSAKQISLESAQQNVDLSVLKSLGNKQLIVGVIDLSDDSPVEDIDTIAGRIKNALKYVDAERLILAPDCGMKYLPREKAFGKLSALAKAAERVRAELG
;
A
#
# COMPACT_ATOMS: atom_id res chain seq x y z
N MET A 1 -12.66 -16.30 -12.33
CA MET A 1 -11.38 -15.99 -11.67
C MET A 1 -10.54 -17.26 -11.60
N ALA A 2 -9.24 -17.15 -11.67
CA ALA A 2 -8.40 -18.30 -11.37
C ALA A 2 -8.52 -18.68 -9.89
N ASP A 3 -8.69 -19.95 -9.62
CA ASP A 3 -8.87 -20.44 -8.25
C ASP A 3 -7.58 -20.35 -7.40
N PHE A 4 -6.43 -20.11 -8.04
CA PHE A 4 -5.13 -19.97 -7.40
C PHE A 4 -4.20 -19.00 -8.15
N LEU A 5 -3.16 -18.51 -7.49
CA LEU A 5 -2.20 -17.51 -7.99
C LEU A 5 -2.85 -16.24 -8.55
N PRO A 6 -3.86 -15.63 -7.90
CA PRO A 6 -4.43 -14.39 -8.41
C PRO A 6 -3.38 -13.27 -8.41
N THR A 7 -3.54 -12.33 -9.35
CA THR A 7 -2.66 -11.16 -9.49
C THR A 7 -3.29 -9.92 -8.88
N THR A 8 -2.48 -9.06 -8.28
CA THR A 8 -2.91 -7.76 -7.73
C THR A 8 -1.82 -6.71 -7.92
N VAL A 9 -2.14 -5.45 -7.61
CA VAL A 9 -1.19 -4.37 -7.37
C VAL A 9 -1.10 -4.07 -5.89
N VAL A 10 -0.01 -3.46 -5.42
CA VAL A 10 0.09 -3.08 -3.99
C VAL A 10 -0.94 -1.99 -3.67
N GLY A 11 -0.95 -0.90 -4.42
CA GLY A 11 -1.91 0.19 -4.25
C GLY A 11 -1.81 1.17 -5.40
N SER A 12 -0.78 2.02 -5.38
CA SER A 12 -0.64 3.12 -6.32
C SER A 12 -0.26 2.69 -7.73
N TYR A 13 -0.82 3.42 -8.70
CA TYR A 13 -0.50 3.36 -10.14
C TYR A 13 -0.06 4.75 -10.62
N PRO A 14 0.72 4.88 -11.71
CA PRO A 14 1.14 6.18 -12.20
C PRO A 14 -0.02 7.11 -12.53
N GLN A 15 -0.02 8.27 -11.91
CA GLN A 15 -0.98 9.34 -12.22
C GLN A 15 -0.63 9.96 -13.58
N PRO A 16 -1.63 10.38 -14.41
CA PRO A 16 -1.37 11.02 -15.69
C PRO A 16 -0.63 12.36 -15.55
N ASP A 17 0.26 12.67 -16.51
CA ASP A 17 1.06 13.90 -16.52
C ASP A 17 0.22 15.18 -16.67
N TRP A 18 -0.97 15.06 -17.23
CA TRP A 18 -1.91 16.19 -17.30
C TRP A 18 -2.59 16.49 -15.95
N LEU A 19 -2.64 15.51 -15.03
CA LEU A 19 -3.21 15.65 -13.68
C LEU A 19 -2.18 16.09 -12.65
N VAL A 20 -0.97 15.57 -12.72
CA VAL A 20 0.07 15.72 -11.68
C VAL A 20 1.37 16.25 -12.27
N ASP A 21 2.00 17.19 -11.59
CA ASP A 21 3.37 17.59 -11.86
C ASP A 21 4.34 16.52 -11.36
N ARG A 22 4.82 15.69 -12.28
CA ARG A 22 5.71 14.58 -11.95
C ARG A 22 7.09 15.03 -11.47
N ALA A 23 7.57 16.18 -11.92
CA ALA A 23 8.84 16.71 -11.46
C ALA A 23 8.75 17.15 -10.00
N MET A 24 7.66 17.82 -9.63
CA MET A 24 7.38 18.16 -8.24
C MET A 24 7.17 16.92 -7.37
N LEU A 25 6.39 15.95 -7.85
CA LEU A 25 6.15 14.69 -7.14
C LEU A 25 7.44 13.90 -6.92
N GLY A 26 8.31 13.80 -7.93
CA GLY A 26 9.57 13.06 -7.90
C GLY A 26 10.71 13.76 -7.14
N SER A 27 10.66 15.09 -7.02
CA SER A 27 11.71 15.87 -6.32
C SER A 27 11.57 15.87 -4.80
N ARG A 28 10.50 15.30 -4.27
CA ARG A 28 10.19 15.29 -2.83
C ARG A 28 10.10 13.86 -2.32
N LEU A 29 10.46 13.68 -1.06
CA LEU A 29 10.01 12.52 -0.29
C LEU A 29 8.47 12.45 -0.33
N PRO A 30 7.85 11.26 -0.28
CA PRO A 30 6.38 11.17 -0.27
C PRO A 30 5.81 12.12 0.78
N PRO A 31 4.96 13.10 0.38
CA PRO A 31 4.46 14.11 1.31
C PRO A 31 3.67 13.45 2.44
N ARG A 32 3.86 13.95 3.67
CA ARG A 32 3.10 13.50 4.84
C ARG A 32 1.98 14.47 5.19
N THR A 33 2.11 15.72 4.77
CA THR A 33 1.06 16.73 4.77
C THR A 33 0.46 16.86 3.35
N ARG A 34 -0.61 17.64 3.21
CA ARG A 34 -1.20 17.88 1.88
C ARG A 34 -0.20 18.61 0.98
N ALA A 35 -0.12 18.19 -0.25
CA ALA A 35 0.76 18.72 -1.29
C ALA A 35 -0.07 19.13 -2.52
N ILE A 36 -1.02 20.04 -2.29
CA ILE A 36 -2.02 20.44 -3.31
C ILE A 36 -1.39 21.10 -4.54
N GLU A 37 -0.19 21.60 -4.41
CA GLU A 37 0.58 22.23 -5.49
C GLU A 37 1.02 21.26 -6.59
N ILE A 38 0.97 19.95 -6.36
CA ILE A 38 1.28 18.96 -7.41
C ILE A 38 0.17 18.84 -8.46
N TRP A 39 -1.06 19.26 -8.13
CA TRP A 39 -2.19 19.15 -9.05
C TRP A 39 -2.13 20.21 -10.14
N ARG A 40 -2.14 19.78 -11.41
CA ARG A 40 -2.01 20.67 -12.59
C ARG A 40 -3.32 21.25 -13.09
N VAL A 41 -4.43 20.85 -12.49
CA VAL A 41 -5.78 21.31 -12.88
C VAL A 41 -6.36 22.25 -11.81
N ALA A 42 -7.26 23.12 -12.21
CA ALA A 42 -7.91 24.05 -11.30
C ALA A 42 -8.75 23.30 -10.24
N PRO A 43 -8.82 23.82 -8.99
CA PRO A 43 -9.54 23.15 -7.90
C PRO A 43 -11.00 22.80 -8.23
N GLU A 44 -11.68 23.62 -9.04
CA GLU A 44 -13.09 23.48 -9.42
C GLU A 44 -13.35 22.22 -10.27
N VAL A 45 -12.34 21.75 -10.99
CA VAL A 45 -12.42 20.55 -11.86
C VAL A 45 -11.57 19.39 -11.36
N LEU A 46 -10.87 19.56 -10.25
CA LEU A 46 -9.91 18.57 -9.74
C LEU A 46 -10.60 17.24 -9.45
N GLU A 47 -11.78 17.25 -8.82
CA GLU A 47 -12.49 16.01 -8.48
C GLU A 47 -12.87 15.23 -9.74
N GLN A 48 -13.41 15.90 -10.77
CA GLN A 48 -13.72 15.27 -12.06
C GLN A 48 -12.46 14.72 -12.73
N ALA A 49 -11.39 15.51 -12.76
CA ALA A 49 -10.12 15.07 -13.36
C ALA A 49 -9.53 13.84 -12.66
N GLN A 50 -9.68 13.77 -11.34
CA GLN A 50 -9.29 12.60 -10.56
C GLN A 50 -10.19 11.38 -10.84
N ASP A 51 -11.50 11.57 -11.06
CA ASP A 51 -12.42 10.52 -11.49
C ASP A 51 -12.00 9.96 -12.84
N ASP A 52 -11.77 10.81 -13.85
CA ASP A 52 -11.34 10.41 -15.19
C ASP A 52 -10.00 9.64 -15.14
N ALA A 53 -9.04 10.15 -14.37
CA ALA A 53 -7.75 9.50 -14.21
C ALA A 53 -7.84 8.15 -13.45
N THR A 54 -8.78 8.02 -12.54
CA THR A 54 -9.04 6.74 -11.84
C THR A 54 -9.60 5.70 -12.81
N VAL A 55 -10.52 6.09 -13.70
CA VAL A 55 -11.01 5.19 -14.78
C VAL A 55 -9.86 4.73 -15.67
N VAL A 56 -8.93 5.63 -16.01
CA VAL A 56 -7.74 5.26 -16.80
C VAL A 56 -6.88 4.22 -16.07
N ALA A 57 -6.63 4.40 -14.77
CA ALA A 57 -5.85 3.45 -13.97
C ALA A 57 -6.54 2.07 -13.89
N ILE A 58 -7.85 2.03 -13.64
CA ILE A 58 -8.65 0.80 -13.61
C ILE A 58 -8.54 0.07 -14.96
N ARG A 59 -8.74 0.79 -16.06
CA ARG A 59 -8.68 0.22 -17.41
C ARG A 59 -7.30 -0.34 -17.76
N ASP A 60 -6.23 0.33 -17.34
CA ASP A 60 -4.88 -0.20 -17.55
C ASP A 60 -4.67 -1.51 -16.78
N MET A 61 -5.10 -1.60 -15.52
CA MET A 61 -5.00 -2.83 -14.73
C MET A 61 -5.83 -3.97 -15.34
N GLU A 62 -7.07 -3.70 -15.75
CA GLU A 62 -7.94 -4.67 -16.40
C GLU A 62 -7.35 -5.19 -17.74
N ARG A 63 -6.85 -4.28 -18.60
CA ARG A 63 -6.21 -4.62 -19.87
C ARG A 63 -4.90 -5.38 -19.69
N ALA A 64 -4.18 -5.08 -18.62
CA ALA A 64 -2.99 -5.84 -18.24
C ALA A 64 -3.33 -7.27 -17.77
N GLY A 65 -4.58 -7.56 -17.41
CA GLY A 65 -5.04 -8.87 -16.95
C GLY A 65 -4.96 -9.06 -15.44
N ILE A 66 -4.93 -7.99 -14.65
CA ILE A 66 -4.87 -8.06 -13.18
C ILE A 66 -6.22 -8.51 -12.62
N ASP A 67 -6.19 -9.47 -11.67
CA ASP A 67 -7.39 -10.08 -11.09
C ASP A 67 -8.03 -9.20 -9.99
N ILE A 68 -7.21 -8.55 -9.16
CA ILE A 68 -7.66 -7.70 -8.04
C ILE A 68 -7.10 -6.29 -8.26
N VAL A 69 -7.96 -5.33 -8.59
CA VAL A 69 -7.58 -3.97 -8.95
C VAL A 69 -7.74 -2.99 -7.79
N THR A 70 -7.12 -1.81 -7.90
CA THR A 70 -7.26 -0.69 -6.95
C THR A 70 -7.73 0.58 -7.67
N ASP A 71 -7.97 1.65 -6.95
CA ASP A 71 -8.19 2.99 -7.50
C ASP A 71 -6.89 3.66 -8.01
N GLY A 72 -5.76 2.96 -7.91
CA GLY A 72 -4.43 3.46 -8.24
C GLY A 72 -3.94 4.57 -7.32
N GLU A 73 -4.64 4.85 -6.22
CA GLU A 73 -4.37 5.99 -5.32
C GLU A 73 -4.31 7.33 -6.08
N VAL A 74 -5.09 7.44 -7.15
CA VAL A 74 -5.02 8.57 -8.08
C VAL A 74 -5.34 9.89 -7.40
N ARG A 75 -6.22 9.89 -6.38
CA ARG A 75 -6.65 11.08 -5.64
C ARG A 75 -5.71 11.48 -4.51
N ARG A 76 -4.60 10.77 -4.31
CA ARG A 76 -3.69 10.95 -3.19
C ARG A 76 -2.34 11.49 -3.66
N GLU A 77 -1.81 12.47 -2.95
CA GLU A 77 -0.44 12.92 -3.17
C GLU A 77 0.56 11.87 -2.69
N SER A 78 0.23 11.18 -1.58
CA SER A 78 0.94 9.99 -1.12
C SER A 78 -0.02 9.01 -0.43
N TYR A 79 0.44 7.80 -0.14
CA TYR A 79 -0.38 6.73 0.44
C TYR A 79 -0.98 7.07 1.82
N SER A 80 -0.35 7.95 2.60
CA SER A 80 -0.74 8.20 3.99
C SER A 80 -1.36 9.58 4.26
N ASN A 81 -0.97 10.60 3.49
CA ASN A 81 -1.24 11.99 3.87
C ASN A 81 -2.72 12.36 3.84
N ARG A 82 -3.48 11.85 2.87
CA ARG A 82 -4.90 12.18 2.72
C ARG A 82 -5.71 11.69 3.92
N PHE A 83 -5.52 10.44 4.35
CA PHE A 83 -6.22 9.89 5.50
C PHE A 83 -5.77 10.58 6.79
N ALA A 84 -4.45 10.65 7.04
CA ALA A 84 -3.91 11.24 8.27
C ALA A 84 -4.36 12.69 8.47
N THR A 85 -4.35 13.51 7.41
CA THR A 85 -4.75 14.92 7.49
C THR A 85 -6.27 15.16 7.51
N ALA A 86 -7.07 14.13 7.33
CA ALA A 86 -8.53 14.22 7.42
C ALA A 86 -9.09 13.98 8.83
N LEU A 87 -8.23 13.58 9.77
CA LEU A 87 -8.62 13.31 11.16
C LEU A 87 -8.68 14.59 11.98
N GLU A 88 -9.67 14.67 12.88
CA GLU A 88 -9.71 15.69 13.93
C GLU A 88 -8.54 15.47 14.91
N GLY A 89 -8.03 16.54 15.50
CA GLY A 89 -6.87 16.53 16.38
C GLY A 89 -5.55 16.83 15.67
N MET A 90 -5.56 16.97 14.33
CA MET A 90 -4.40 17.38 13.52
C MET A 90 -4.39 18.88 13.27
N ASP A 91 -3.27 19.57 13.55
CA ASP A 91 -3.03 20.95 13.12
C ASP A 91 -2.45 20.94 11.70
N LEU A 92 -3.25 21.34 10.72
CA LEU A 92 -2.86 21.36 9.31
C LEU A 92 -2.16 22.67 8.91
N ASP A 93 -2.36 23.73 9.66
CA ASP A 93 -1.81 25.07 9.38
C ASP A 93 -0.36 25.16 9.87
N ASN A 94 -0.04 24.45 10.95
CA ASN A 94 1.29 24.43 11.56
C ASN A 94 1.85 23.00 11.60
N PRO A 95 2.35 22.47 10.48
CA PRO A 95 2.88 21.11 10.43
C PRO A 95 4.04 20.93 11.41
N GLY A 96 4.12 19.74 11.97
CA GLY A 96 5.23 19.31 12.79
C GLY A 96 6.42 18.81 11.97
N THR A 97 7.40 18.26 12.66
CA THR A 97 8.58 17.63 12.04
C THR A 97 8.83 16.28 12.67
N ALA A 98 9.03 15.26 11.85
CA ALA A 98 9.51 13.95 12.27
C ALA A 98 10.65 13.48 11.38
N LEU A 99 11.50 12.61 11.91
CA LEU A 99 12.55 12.00 11.10
C LEU A 99 11.93 10.93 10.19
N ASP A 100 12.24 11.00 8.91
CA ASP A 100 11.89 9.95 7.98
C ASP A 100 12.71 8.66 8.28
N ARG A 101 12.51 7.62 7.46
CA ARG A 101 13.22 6.35 7.63
C ARG A 101 14.73 6.42 7.36
N THR A 102 15.18 7.48 6.69
CA THR A 102 16.60 7.74 6.39
C THR A 102 17.26 8.69 7.38
N GLY A 103 16.49 9.18 8.38
CA GLY A 103 16.98 10.07 9.44
C GLY A 103 16.91 11.55 9.09
N HIS A 104 16.29 11.93 7.96
CA HIS A 104 16.13 13.34 7.59
C HIS A 104 14.81 13.91 8.15
N PRO A 105 14.80 15.18 8.62
CA PRO A 105 13.59 15.85 9.05
C PRO A 105 12.63 16.05 7.85
N ASN A 106 11.36 15.70 8.07
CA ASN A 106 10.30 15.81 7.07
C ASN A 106 9.08 16.48 7.72
N PRO A 107 8.40 17.43 7.04
CA PRO A 107 7.13 17.96 7.50
C PRO A 107 6.08 16.85 7.65
N VAL A 108 5.42 16.81 8.80
CA VAL A 108 4.42 15.78 9.14
C VAL A 108 3.19 16.43 9.78
N PRO A 109 2.03 15.74 9.84
CA PRO A 109 0.90 16.19 10.63
C PRO A 109 1.30 16.39 12.09
N ARG A 110 0.79 17.45 12.72
CA ARG A 110 1.02 17.77 14.13
C ARG A 110 -0.24 17.43 14.92
N VAL A 111 -0.10 16.56 15.90
CA VAL A 111 -1.19 16.13 16.78
C VAL A 111 -1.29 17.10 17.96
N VAL A 112 -2.38 17.86 18.02
CA VAL A 112 -2.62 18.88 19.06
C VAL A 112 -3.88 18.61 19.89
N GLY A 113 -4.60 17.54 19.57
CA GLY A 113 -5.82 17.15 20.26
C GLY A 113 -6.14 15.68 20.09
N PRO A 114 -7.24 15.19 20.69
CA PRO A 114 -7.65 13.79 20.54
C PRO A 114 -7.91 13.45 19.08
N ILE A 115 -7.32 12.36 18.61
CA ILE A 115 -7.56 11.85 17.25
C ILE A 115 -8.96 11.28 17.15
N ARG A 116 -9.73 11.76 16.17
CA ARG A 116 -11.07 11.24 15.85
C ARG A 116 -11.31 11.24 14.35
N ARG A 117 -11.92 10.19 13.86
CA ARG A 117 -12.48 10.15 12.51
C ARG A 117 -13.93 10.62 12.57
N THR A 118 -14.19 11.83 12.16
CA THR A 118 -15.53 12.46 12.20
C THR A 118 -16.34 12.23 10.93
N ARG A 119 -15.70 11.78 9.84
CA ARG A 119 -16.33 11.51 8.54
C ARG A 119 -15.57 10.42 7.79
N PRO A 120 -16.22 9.72 6.83
CA PRO A 120 -15.56 8.84 5.88
C PRO A 120 -14.53 9.60 5.03
N VAL A 121 -13.39 8.98 4.74
CA VAL A 121 -12.29 9.61 3.99
C VAL A 121 -12.13 9.00 2.60
N GLU A 122 -12.02 7.67 2.52
CA GLU A 122 -11.75 6.95 1.27
C GLU A 122 -13.01 6.20 0.74
N VAL A 123 -14.13 6.28 1.44
CA VAL A 123 -15.38 5.56 1.10
C VAL A 123 -15.92 5.94 -0.28
N ARG A 124 -15.83 7.24 -0.64
CA ARG A 124 -16.21 7.70 -1.98
C ARG A 124 -15.39 7.02 -3.07
N ASP A 125 -14.10 6.89 -2.83
CA ASP A 125 -13.17 6.32 -3.81
C ASP A 125 -13.45 4.83 -4.03
N VAL A 126 -13.75 4.09 -2.95
CA VAL A 126 -14.16 2.69 -3.05
C VAL A 126 -15.49 2.51 -3.79
N ARG A 127 -16.49 3.36 -3.52
CA ARG A 127 -17.76 3.35 -4.27
C ARG A 127 -17.53 3.64 -5.75
N PHE A 128 -16.67 4.61 -6.06
CA PHE A 128 -16.31 4.93 -7.44
C PHE A 128 -15.56 3.77 -8.11
N LEU A 129 -14.59 3.18 -7.43
CA LEU A 129 -13.87 2.00 -7.92
C LEU A 129 -14.84 0.86 -8.23
N ARG A 130 -15.73 0.52 -7.26
CA ARG A 130 -16.72 -0.56 -7.44
C ARG A 130 -17.67 -0.32 -8.60
N ALA A 131 -18.07 0.93 -8.84
CA ALA A 131 -18.97 1.30 -9.94
C ALA A 131 -18.29 1.21 -11.34
N ASN A 132 -16.96 1.15 -11.40
CA ASN A 132 -16.20 1.19 -12.65
C ASN A 132 -15.48 -0.11 -13.02
N THR A 133 -15.69 -1.20 -12.27
CA THR A 133 -15.09 -2.51 -12.56
C THR A 133 -15.91 -3.66 -11.98
N ASP A 134 -15.92 -4.79 -12.69
CA ASP A 134 -16.46 -6.07 -12.21
C ASP A 134 -15.38 -6.98 -11.57
N ARG A 135 -14.12 -6.53 -11.56
CA ARG A 135 -13.03 -7.24 -10.89
C ARG A 135 -13.19 -7.19 -9.38
N LEU A 136 -12.48 -8.06 -8.66
CA LEU A 136 -12.28 -7.85 -7.22
C LEU A 136 -11.54 -6.53 -7.01
N ILE A 137 -11.92 -5.82 -5.95
CA ILE A 137 -11.32 -4.53 -5.63
C ILE A 137 -10.62 -4.54 -4.27
N LYS A 138 -9.47 -3.89 -4.24
CA LYS A 138 -8.70 -3.68 -3.02
C LYS A 138 -8.57 -2.20 -2.72
N ALA A 139 -8.91 -1.82 -1.49
CA ALA A 139 -8.69 -0.49 -0.94
C ALA A 139 -7.44 -0.48 -0.05
N THR A 140 -6.67 0.60 -0.09
CA THR A 140 -5.47 0.78 0.74
C THR A 140 -5.67 1.90 1.76
N LEU A 141 -5.17 1.71 2.97
CA LEU A 141 -5.13 2.70 4.05
C LEU A 141 -3.74 2.71 4.68
N PRO A 142 -3.27 3.86 5.19
CA PRO A 142 -2.08 3.85 6.03
C PRO A 142 -2.37 3.11 7.33
N GLY A 143 -1.42 2.30 7.77
CA GLY A 143 -1.52 1.62 9.05
C GLY A 143 -1.26 2.55 10.25
N PRO A 144 -1.84 2.23 11.42
CA PRO A 144 -1.80 3.11 12.59
C PRO A 144 -0.38 3.29 13.16
N PHE A 145 0.46 2.25 13.12
CA PHE A 145 1.84 2.36 13.56
C PHE A 145 2.63 3.30 12.65
N THR A 146 2.54 3.12 11.34
CA THR A 146 3.19 4.01 10.37
C THR A 146 2.76 5.47 10.55
N MET A 147 1.45 5.72 10.72
CA MET A 147 0.97 7.08 10.94
C MET A 147 1.51 7.69 12.23
N SER A 148 1.61 6.92 13.33
CA SER A 148 2.21 7.43 14.58
C SER A 148 3.68 7.81 14.43
N GLN A 149 4.42 7.10 13.57
CA GLN A 149 5.82 7.41 13.27
C GLN A 149 6.00 8.55 12.25
N GLN A 150 4.92 8.96 11.60
CA GLN A 150 4.85 10.06 10.63
C GLN A 150 4.04 11.26 11.16
N ALA A 151 4.00 11.45 12.47
CA ALA A 151 3.34 12.57 13.12
C ALA A 151 4.26 13.16 14.19
N GLN A 152 4.09 14.45 14.47
CA GLN A 152 4.62 15.08 15.70
C GLN A 152 3.51 15.04 16.74
N ASP A 153 3.77 14.42 17.89
CA ASP A 153 2.79 14.27 18.97
C ASP A 153 3.01 15.32 20.06
N ASP A 154 2.16 16.34 20.08
CA ASP A 154 2.13 17.38 21.12
C ASP A 154 0.93 17.22 22.07
N HIS A 155 0.17 16.10 21.96
CA HIS A 155 -1.02 15.87 22.78
C HIS A 155 -0.93 14.64 23.68
N TYR A 156 -0.64 13.46 23.09
CA TYR A 156 -0.58 12.21 23.86
C TYR A 156 0.72 12.06 24.64
N HIS A 157 1.83 12.55 24.09
CA HIS A 157 3.19 12.35 24.62
C HIS A 157 3.53 10.88 24.91
N ASP A 158 2.87 9.97 24.16
CA ASP A 158 2.97 8.53 24.24
C ASP A 158 2.70 7.91 22.86
N GLU A 159 3.75 7.35 22.23
CA GLU A 159 3.67 6.79 20.87
C GLU A 159 2.66 5.63 20.79
N GLU A 160 2.51 4.81 21.83
CA GLU A 160 1.53 3.73 21.86
C GLU A 160 0.12 4.28 21.97
N ALA A 161 -0.12 5.25 22.86
CA ALA A 161 -1.43 5.88 22.99
C ALA A 161 -1.88 6.57 21.69
N LEU A 162 -0.97 7.27 21.01
CA LEU A 162 -1.23 7.85 19.68
C LEU A 162 -1.56 6.76 18.65
N ALA A 163 -0.75 5.68 18.58
CA ALA A 163 -0.99 4.60 17.64
C ALA A 163 -2.35 3.90 17.88
N MET A 164 -2.75 3.75 19.14
CA MET A 164 -4.06 3.18 19.49
C MET A 164 -5.23 4.09 19.10
N ALA A 165 -5.11 5.41 19.28
CA ALA A 165 -6.11 6.38 18.85
C ALA A 165 -6.24 6.39 17.30
N LEU A 166 -5.13 6.35 16.59
CA LEU A 166 -5.10 6.19 15.12
C LEU A 166 -5.73 4.87 14.68
N ALA A 167 -5.49 3.78 15.42
CA ALA A 167 -6.06 2.48 15.13
C ALA A 167 -7.60 2.47 15.23
N GLU A 168 -8.18 3.23 16.16
CA GLU A 168 -9.64 3.40 16.24
C GLU A 168 -10.21 4.12 15.02
N ALA A 169 -9.53 5.17 14.56
CA ALA A 169 -9.91 5.88 13.34
C ALA A 169 -9.80 4.98 12.10
N VAL A 170 -8.74 4.20 11.98
CA VAL A 170 -8.55 3.21 10.90
C VAL A 170 -9.62 2.13 10.96
N ASN A 171 -9.95 1.59 12.14
CA ASN A 171 -10.99 0.56 12.29
C ASN A 171 -12.35 1.05 11.77
N ALA A 172 -12.73 2.28 12.11
CA ALA A 172 -13.98 2.87 11.62
C ALA A 172 -13.97 3.01 10.09
N GLU A 173 -12.85 3.43 9.49
CA GLU A 173 -12.73 3.52 8.03
C GLU A 173 -12.79 2.13 7.39
N VAL A 174 -12.07 1.14 7.90
CA VAL A 174 -12.07 -0.24 7.37
C VAL A 174 -13.49 -0.82 7.29
N ARG A 175 -14.31 -0.60 8.35
CA ARG A 175 -15.72 -1.03 8.35
C ARG A 175 -16.53 -0.39 7.23
N ASP A 176 -16.36 0.92 7.05
CA ASP A 176 -17.08 1.68 6.02
C ASP A 176 -16.60 1.33 4.61
N LEU A 177 -15.32 0.98 4.41
CA LEU A 177 -14.79 0.53 3.12
C LEU A 177 -15.39 -0.82 2.70
N PHE A 178 -15.52 -1.78 3.63
CA PHE A 178 -16.23 -3.02 3.35
C PHE A 178 -17.72 -2.78 3.07
N ALA A 179 -18.37 -1.92 3.82
CA ALA A 179 -19.77 -1.53 3.56
C ALA A 179 -19.93 -0.80 2.21
N ALA A 180 -18.87 -0.15 1.70
CA ALA A 180 -18.85 0.48 0.38
C ALA A 180 -18.57 -0.48 -0.78
N GLY A 181 -18.25 -1.76 -0.50
CA GLY A 181 -18.06 -2.81 -1.49
C GLY A 181 -16.61 -3.22 -1.76
N ALA A 182 -15.67 -2.89 -0.87
CA ALA A 182 -14.31 -3.42 -0.96
C ALA A 182 -14.29 -4.94 -0.73
N ASP A 183 -13.59 -5.70 -1.57
CA ASP A 183 -13.36 -7.14 -1.38
C ASP A 183 -12.17 -7.39 -0.45
N VAL A 184 -11.16 -6.51 -0.53
CA VAL A 184 -9.96 -6.53 0.31
C VAL A 184 -9.68 -5.14 0.83
N VAL A 185 -9.34 -5.01 2.11
CA VAL A 185 -8.80 -3.77 2.68
C VAL A 185 -7.37 -4.02 3.17
N GLN A 186 -6.44 -3.24 2.65
CA GLN A 186 -5.01 -3.35 2.95
C GLN A 186 -4.56 -2.20 3.85
N LEU A 187 -3.84 -2.53 4.93
CA LEU A 187 -3.12 -1.57 5.75
C LEU A 187 -1.66 -1.52 5.32
N ASP A 188 -1.16 -0.31 5.04
CA ASP A 188 0.22 -0.09 4.64
C ASP A 188 1.07 0.29 5.86
N GLU A 189 2.01 -0.59 6.22
CA GLU A 189 2.87 -0.45 7.40
C GLU A 189 4.37 -0.47 7.05
N PRO A 190 4.85 0.43 6.19
CA PRO A 190 6.26 0.46 5.79
C PRO A 190 7.22 0.79 6.93
N TYR A 191 6.76 1.38 8.03
CA TYR A 191 7.60 1.71 9.17
C TYR A 191 7.88 0.51 10.09
N LEU A 192 7.17 -0.62 9.95
CA LEU A 192 7.49 -1.85 10.69
C LEU A 192 8.96 -2.25 10.47
N GLN A 193 9.42 -2.19 9.23
CA GLN A 193 10.80 -2.53 8.89
C GLN A 193 11.80 -1.41 9.23
N ALA A 194 11.36 -0.14 9.09
CA ALA A 194 12.22 1.01 9.35
C ALA A 194 12.44 1.32 10.83
N ARG A 195 11.54 0.84 11.70
CA ARG A 195 11.53 1.08 13.15
C ARG A 195 11.23 -0.21 13.91
N ALA A 196 11.93 -1.31 13.57
CA ALA A 196 11.65 -2.66 14.08
C ALA A 196 11.62 -2.75 15.62
N GLU A 197 12.52 -2.05 16.32
CA GLU A 197 12.55 -2.02 17.79
C GLU A 197 11.29 -1.39 18.38
N LYS A 198 10.83 -0.27 17.82
CA LYS A 198 9.56 0.37 18.24
C LYS A 198 8.37 -0.49 17.85
N ALA A 199 8.38 -1.06 16.64
CA ALA A 199 7.34 -1.94 16.14
C ALA A 199 7.13 -3.14 17.07
N ALA A 200 8.21 -3.75 17.57
CA ALA A 200 8.16 -4.87 18.52
C ALA A 200 7.42 -4.53 19.83
N ARG A 201 7.34 -3.25 20.20
CA ARG A 201 6.71 -2.84 21.46
C ARG A 201 5.19 -2.76 21.37
N PHE A 202 4.63 -2.19 20.30
CA PHE A 202 3.20 -1.89 20.23
C PHE A 202 2.57 -1.99 18.85
N ALA A 203 3.34 -2.19 17.74
CA ALA A 203 2.77 -2.16 16.39
C ALA A 203 1.70 -3.23 16.17
N ILE A 204 1.95 -4.47 16.60
CA ILE A 204 0.98 -5.57 16.45
C ILE A 204 -0.31 -5.26 17.20
N LYS A 205 -0.22 -4.70 18.41
CA LYS A 205 -1.38 -4.30 19.19
C LYS A 205 -2.21 -3.23 18.47
N ALA A 206 -1.56 -2.20 17.90
CA ALA A 206 -2.24 -1.16 17.16
C ALA A 206 -2.88 -1.67 15.86
N ILE A 207 -2.18 -2.52 15.10
CA ILE A 207 -2.71 -3.13 13.88
C ILE A 207 -3.92 -4.01 14.21
N ASN A 208 -3.83 -4.86 15.23
CA ASN A 208 -4.92 -5.71 15.65
C ASN A 208 -6.12 -4.92 16.15
N ARG A 209 -5.91 -3.77 16.83
CA ARG A 209 -6.98 -2.83 17.20
C ARG A 209 -7.65 -2.24 15.95
N ALA A 210 -6.88 -1.87 14.92
CA ALA A 210 -7.42 -1.38 13.66
C ALA A 210 -8.24 -2.43 12.89
N LEU A 211 -7.99 -3.71 13.14
CA LEU A 211 -8.69 -4.83 12.49
C LEU A 211 -9.72 -5.51 13.40
N GLU A 212 -9.95 -4.99 14.61
CA GLU A 212 -10.86 -5.60 15.60
C GLU A 212 -12.30 -5.68 15.09
N GLY A 213 -12.86 -6.88 15.15
CA GLY A 213 -14.23 -7.16 14.71
C GLY A 213 -14.44 -7.07 13.18
N ILE A 214 -13.39 -7.05 12.38
CA ILE A 214 -13.46 -7.10 10.92
C ILE A 214 -13.54 -8.56 10.46
N THR A 215 -14.58 -8.89 9.71
CA THR A 215 -14.78 -10.24 9.14
C THR A 215 -14.35 -10.36 7.69
N GLY A 216 -14.22 -9.25 6.98
CA GLY A 216 -13.76 -9.18 5.58
C GLY A 216 -12.32 -9.65 5.40
N THR A 217 -11.85 -9.68 4.16
CA THR A 217 -10.46 -10.03 3.84
C THR A 217 -9.58 -8.80 4.02
N THR A 218 -8.65 -8.87 4.98
CA THR A 218 -7.70 -7.79 5.26
C THR A 218 -6.30 -8.21 4.88
N ALA A 219 -5.52 -7.27 4.35
CA ALA A 219 -4.11 -7.45 4.04
C ALA A 219 -3.25 -6.47 4.86
N LEU A 220 -2.06 -6.91 5.24
CA LEU A 220 -1.03 -6.05 5.81
C LEU A 220 0.14 -6.00 4.81
N HIS A 221 0.41 -4.82 4.28
CA HIS A 221 1.57 -4.60 3.41
C HIS A 221 2.75 -4.09 4.19
N THR A 222 3.86 -4.82 4.11
CA THR A 222 5.15 -4.42 4.67
C THR A 222 6.14 -4.25 3.54
N CYS A 223 6.72 -3.07 3.43
CA CYS A 223 7.70 -2.78 2.40
C CYS A 223 8.91 -2.04 2.96
N PHE A 224 9.96 -2.00 2.15
CA PHE A 224 11.15 -1.21 2.46
C PHE A 224 11.04 0.25 1.95
N GLY A 225 9.90 0.59 1.33
CA GLY A 225 9.60 1.90 0.76
C GLY A 225 9.78 1.94 -0.76
N TYR A 226 9.32 3.03 -1.36
CA TYR A 226 9.46 3.21 -2.81
C TYR A 226 10.92 3.10 -3.24
N ALA A 227 11.18 2.27 -4.25
CA ALA A 227 12.52 2.04 -4.81
C ALA A 227 13.20 3.32 -5.28
N HIS A 228 12.43 4.20 -5.88
CA HIS A 228 12.86 5.53 -6.32
C HIS A 228 13.45 6.41 -5.20
N ILE A 229 13.12 6.12 -3.94
CA ILE A 229 13.49 6.96 -2.78
C ILE A 229 14.45 6.24 -1.84
N VAL A 230 14.24 4.93 -1.62
CA VAL A 230 15.01 4.15 -0.66
C VAL A 230 15.97 3.22 -1.39
N HIS A 231 17.23 3.65 -1.50
CA HIS A 231 18.27 2.90 -2.19
C HIS A 231 19.01 1.90 -1.30
N SER A 232 19.10 2.17 0.01
CA SER A 232 19.69 1.25 0.99
C SER A 232 18.60 0.45 1.71
N ARG A 233 18.61 -0.87 1.56
CA ARG A 233 17.59 -1.77 2.09
C ARG A 233 18.23 -2.86 2.94
N PRO A 234 17.58 -3.31 4.03
CA PRO A 234 18.08 -4.43 4.82
C PRO A 234 17.96 -5.74 4.03
N ASN A 235 18.87 -6.67 4.31
CA ASN A 235 18.82 -8.02 3.77
C ASN A 235 17.82 -8.87 4.58
N GLY A 236 16.52 -8.78 4.26
CA GLY A 236 15.48 -9.58 4.90
C GLY A 236 14.52 -8.75 5.76
N TYR A 237 13.64 -9.44 6.45
CA TYR A 237 12.54 -8.88 7.24
C TYR A 237 12.77 -9.07 8.74
N PRO A 238 13.38 -8.11 9.45
CA PRO A 238 13.69 -8.28 10.88
C PRO A 238 12.42 -8.40 11.76
N PHE A 239 11.26 -8.01 11.26
CA PHE A 239 9.98 -8.03 11.97
C PHE A 239 9.04 -9.15 11.51
N LEU A 240 9.51 -10.14 10.71
CA LEU A 240 8.63 -11.10 10.06
C LEU A 240 7.93 -12.06 11.02
N GLU A 241 8.65 -12.57 12.04
CA GLU A 241 8.09 -13.54 12.99
C GLU A 241 6.87 -12.97 13.73
N GLN A 242 6.92 -11.69 14.10
CA GLN A 242 5.82 -11.02 14.78
C GLN A 242 4.57 -10.86 13.90
N LEU A 243 4.71 -10.93 12.58
CA LEU A 243 3.56 -10.83 11.65
C LEU A 243 2.62 -12.03 11.73
N THR A 244 3.03 -13.14 12.36
CA THR A 244 2.14 -14.28 12.64
C THR A 244 0.99 -13.89 13.57
N ASP A 245 1.23 -12.95 14.49
CA ASP A 245 0.29 -12.51 15.51
C ASP A 245 -0.67 -11.40 15.02
N VAL A 246 -0.48 -10.93 13.79
CA VAL A 246 -1.38 -9.94 13.18
C VAL A 246 -2.70 -10.59 12.78
N SER A 247 -3.81 -9.92 13.04
CA SER A 247 -5.17 -10.39 12.69
C SER A 247 -5.45 -10.37 11.18
N ALA A 248 -4.62 -9.69 10.36
CA ALA A 248 -4.78 -9.67 8.92
C ALA A 248 -4.72 -11.08 8.31
N LYS A 249 -5.61 -11.36 7.36
CA LYS A 249 -5.67 -12.65 6.65
C LYS A 249 -4.55 -12.81 5.63
N GLN A 250 -4.07 -11.70 5.08
CA GLN A 250 -3.05 -11.66 4.04
C GLN A 250 -1.84 -10.84 4.51
N ILE A 251 -0.63 -11.30 4.19
CA ILE A 251 0.62 -10.55 4.40
C ILE A 251 1.27 -10.28 3.05
N SER A 252 1.60 -9.03 2.79
CA SER A 252 2.24 -8.59 1.55
C SER A 252 3.71 -8.23 1.79
N LEU A 253 4.58 -8.82 0.98
CA LEU A 253 6.05 -8.77 1.11
C LEU A 253 6.70 -8.47 -0.25
N GLU A 254 7.75 -7.64 -0.26
CA GLU A 254 8.63 -7.47 -1.41
C GLU A 254 9.60 -8.66 -1.54
N SER A 255 9.93 -9.10 -2.74
CA SER A 255 10.93 -10.13 -2.94
C SER A 255 11.72 -10.04 -4.24
N ALA A 256 11.28 -9.22 -5.20
CA ALA A 256 11.92 -9.14 -6.51
C ALA A 256 13.13 -8.20 -6.56
N GLN A 257 13.06 -7.05 -5.86
CA GLN A 257 14.17 -6.09 -5.80
C GLN A 257 15.30 -6.54 -4.90
N GLN A 258 15.00 -7.40 -3.95
CA GLN A 258 15.96 -7.94 -3.02
C GLN A 258 16.03 -9.44 -3.18
N ASN A 259 17.22 -9.97 -3.04
CA ASN A 259 17.42 -11.41 -3.00
C ASN A 259 17.03 -11.96 -1.61
N VAL A 260 15.73 -11.83 -1.28
CA VAL A 260 15.18 -12.30 -0.01
C VAL A 260 15.14 -13.83 -0.04
N ASP A 261 15.63 -14.47 1.00
CA ASP A 261 15.42 -15.90 1.20
C ASP A 261 13.94 -16.17 1.45
N LEU A 262 13.24 -16.71 0.45
CA LEU A 262 11.81 -16.99 0.55
C LEU A 262 11.45 -18.14 1.50
N SER A 263 12.44 -18.87 2.07
CA SER A 263 12.17 -19.84 3.11
C SER A 263 11.46 -19.26 4.33
N VAL A 264 11.65 -17.94 4.57
CA VAL A 264 10.97 -17.18 5.61
C VAL A 264 9.44 -17.15 5.47
N LEU A 265 8.90 -17.39 4.27
CA LEU A 265 7.45 -17.45 4.04
C LEU A 265 6.78 -18.58 4.83
N LYS A 266 7.53 -19.66 5.16
CA LYS A 266 7.03 -20.77 5.99
C LYS A 266 6.67 -20.35 7.40
N SER A 267 7.34 -19.33 7.94
CA SER A 267 7.07 -18.84 9.31
C SER A 267 5.73 -18.13 9.46
N LEU A 268 5.10 -17.72 8.34
CA LEU A 268 3.82 -16.98 8.35
C LEU A 268 2.56 -17.88 8.48
N GLY A 269 2.75 -19.15 8.82
CA GLY A 269 1.65 -20.07 9.14
C GLY A 269 0.65 -20.25 7.99
N ASN A 270 -0.65 -20.16 8.29
CA ASN A 270 -1.74 -20.38 7.33
C ASN A 270 -2.22 -19.10 6.63
N LYS A 271 -1.51 -17.98 6.75
CA LYS A 271 -1.89 -16.74 6.07
C LYS A 271 -1.75 -16.86 4.56
N GLN A 272 -2.60 -16.14 3.82
CA GLN A 272 -2.35 -15.92 2.40
C GLN A 272 -1.20 -14.92 2.24
N LEU A 273 -0.37 -15.14 1.24
CA LEU A 273 0.84 -14.34 1.03
C LEU A 273 0.78 -13.62 -0.32
N ILE A 274 0.83 -12.29 -0.27
CA ILE A 274 0.99 -11.45 -1.44
C ILE A 274 2.49 -11.26 -1.63
N VAL A 275 3.07 -11.91 -2.63
CA VAL A 275 4.51 -11.90 -2.87
C VAL A 275 4.83 -11.01 -4.06
N GLY A 276 5.70 -10.03 -3.84
CA GLY A 276 6.23 -9.20 -4.90
C GLY A 276 7.15 -10.00 -5.82
N VAL A 277 6.84 -10.02 -7.11
CA VAL A 277 7.62 -10.73 -8.14
C VAL A 277 8.06 -9.81 -9.27
N ILE A 278 7.74 -8.52 -9.16
CA ILE A 278 8.11 -7.45 -10.10
C ILE A 278 9.00 -6.44 -9.40
N ASP A 279 10.19 -6.22 -9.93
CA ASP A 279 11.14 -5.22 -9.47
C ASP A 279 10.69 -3.82 -9.92
N LEU A 280 10.74 -2.86 -9.01
CA LEU A 280 10.33 -1.47 -9.23
C LEU A 280 11.50 -0.48 -9.17
N SER A 281 12.74 -0.94 -9.22
CA SER A 281 13.92 -0.08 -9.33
C SER A 281 13.84 0.76 -10.61
N ASP A 282 14.35 1.99 -10.56
CA ASP A 282 14.27 2.93 -11.69
C ASP A 282 14.91 2.35 -12.97
N ASP A 283 16.01 1.63 -12.84
CA ASP A 283 16.75 1.02 -13.94
C ASP A 283 16.21 -0.35 -14.36
N SER A 284 15.27 -0.96 -13.59
CA SER A 284 14.74 -2.28 -13.90
C SER A 284 13.90 -2.22 -15.18
N PRO A 285 14.14 -3.08 -16.18
CA PRO A 285 13.32 -3.12 -17.41
C PRO A 285 11.92 -3.67 -17.10
N VAL A 286 11.05 -3.70 -18.11
CA VAL A 286 9.90 -4.61 -18.07
C VAL A 286 10.48 -6.02 -18.16
N GLU A 287 10.26 -6.80 -17.12
CA GLU A 287 10.78 -8.17 -17.04
C GLU A 287 10.13 -9.07 -18.08
N ASP A 288 10.90 -10.04 -18.59
CA ASP A 288 10.34 -11.10 -19.41
C ASP A 288 9.52 -12.10 -18.56
N ILE A 289 8.65 -12.83 -19.25
CA ILE A 289 7.74 -13.80 -18.62
C ILE A 289 8.52 -14.93 -17.91
N ASP A 290 9.66 -15.35 -18.46
CA ASP A 290 10.48 -16.44 -17.88
C ASP A 290 11.07 -16.04 -16.54
N THR A 291 11.57 -14.82 -16.42
CA THR A 291 12.09 -14.24 -15.17
C THR A 291 11.02 -14.21 -14.10
N ILE A 292 9.82 -13.70 -14.42
CA ILE A 292 8.71 -13.61 -13.45
C ILE A 292 8.23 -15.02 -13.07
N ALA A 293 8.02 -15.91 -14.05
CA ALA A 293 7.62 -17.30 -13.80
C ALA A 293 8.64 -18.03 -12.92
N GLY A 294 9.94 -17.77 -13.09
CA GLY A 294 11.00 -18.28 -12.23
C GLY A 294 10.85 -17.83 -10.77
N ARG A 295 10.54 -16.54 -10.53
CA ARG A 295 10.28 -16.00 -9.20
C ARG A 295 9.02 -16.60 -8.57
N ILE A 296 7.93 -16.76 -9.34
CA ILE A 296 6.70 -17.43 -8.89
C ILE A 296 7.00 -18.87 -8.46
N LYS A 297 7.67 -19.66 -9.32
CA LYS A 297 8.06 -21.04 -9.01
C LYS A 297 8.98 -21.14 -7.81
N ASN A 298 9.83 -20.13 -7.57
CA ASN A 298 10.66 -20.10 -6.38
C ASN A 298 9.81 -19.89 -5.11
N ALA A 299 8.80 -19.04 -5.13
CA ALA A 299 7.85 -18.85 -4.03
C ALA A 299 7.04 -20.12 -3.74
N LEU A 300 6.62 -20.83 -4.79
CA LEU A 300 5.85 -22.09 -4.68
C LEU A 300 6.62 -23.25 -4.01
N LYS A 301 7.94 -23.15 -3.82
CA LYS A 301 8.69 -24.11 -3.01
C LYS A 301 8.37 -23.99 -1.50
N TYR A 302 7.77 -22.90 -1.08
CA TYR A 302 7.58 -22.54 0.32
C TYR A 302 6.12 -22.25 0.68
N VAL A 303 5.26 -21.98 -0.32
CA VAL A 303 3.84 -21.61 -0.14
C VAL A 303 2.99 -22.35 -1.17
N ASP A 304 1.87 -22.91 -0.73
CA ASP A 304 0.92 -23.57 -1.60
C ASP A 304 0.27 -22.54 -2.56
N ALA A 305 -0.07 -22.98 -3.78
CA ALA A 305 -0.58 -22.11 -4.85
C ALA A 305 -1.87 -21.38 -4.46
N GLU A 306 -2.74 -22.02 -3.66
CA GLU A 306 -4.01 -21.48 -3.18
C GLU A 306 -3.83 -20.33 -2.17
N ARG A 307 -2.65 -20.25 -1.57
CA ARG A 307 -2.29 -19.22 -0.58
C ARG A 307 -1.44 -18.12 -1.16
N LEU A 308 -0.95 -18.26 -2.39
CA LEU A 308 -0.04 -17.32 -3.02
C LEU A 308 -0.78 -16.35 -3.94
N ILE A 309 -0.62 -15.07 -3.69
CA ILE A 309 -1.11 -13.96 -4.49
C ILE A 309 0.12 -13.23 -5.07
N LEU A 310 0.06 -12.85 -6.33
CA LEU A 310 1.20 -12.27 -7.05
C LEU A 310 1.03 -10.76 -7.22
N ALA A 311 2.07 -9.99 -6.94
CA ALA A 311 2.05 -8.53 -7.00
C ALA A 311 3.41 -7.96 -7.46
N PRO A 312 3.47 -6.66 -7.82
CA PRO A 312 4.71 -5.90 -7.76
C PRO A 312 5.21 -5.78 -6.30
N ASP A 313 6.49 -5.50 -6.12
CA ASP A 313 7.10 -5.35 -4.79
C ASP A 313 6.46 -4.24 -3.96
N CYS A 314 6.11 -3.12 -4.59
CA CYS A 314 5.54 -1.95 -3.92
C CYS A 314 4.58 -1.21 -4.86
N GLY A 315 4.14 -0.01 -4.46
CA GLY A 315 3.34 0.88 -5.32
C GLY A 315 4.13 1.40 -6.53
N MET A 316 3.44 1.60 -7.64
CA MET A 316 4.03 1.92 -8.96
C MET A 316 3.98 3.42 -9.31
N LYS A 317 3.57 4.28 -8.38
CA LYS A 317 3.30 5.73 -8.59
C LYS A 317 4.41 6.47 -9.36
N TYR A 318 5.67 6.17 -9.10
CA TYR A 318 6.82 6.89 -9.66
C TYR A 318 7.28 6.38 -11.02
N LEU A 319 6.81 5.21 -11.46
CA LEU A 319 7.16 4.68 -12.79
C LEU A 319 6.49 5.46 -13.92
N PRO A 320 7.09 5.52 -15.11
CA PRO A 320 6.38 5.88 -16.34
C PRO A 320 5.18 4.93 -16.55
N ARG A 321 4.02 5.47 -16.97
CA ARG A 321 2.79 4.69 -17.14
C ARG A 321 2.95 3.49 -18.08
N GLU A 322 3.63 3.68 -19.22
CA GLU A 322 3.89 2.60 -20.17
C GLU A 322 4.70 1.45 -19.56
N LYS A 323 5.72 1.80 -18.77
CA LYS A 323 6.55 0.83 -18.04
C LYS A 323 5.72 0.09 -17.00
N ALA A 324 4.88 0.79 -16.25
CA ALA A 324 3.98 0.18 -15.26
C ALA A 324 3.00 -0.78 -15.91
N PHE A 325 2.35 -0.38 -17.01
CA PHE A 325 1.45 -1.23 -17.79
C PHE A 325 2.16 -2.47 -18.33
N GLY A 326 3.37 -2.31 -18.90
CA GLY A 326 4.17 -3.42 -19.41
C GLY A 326 4.50 -4.45 -18.33
N LYS A 327 4.92 -3.97 -17.14
CA LYS A 327 5.22 -4.82 -15.98
C LYS A 327 4.00 -5.59 -15.50
N LEU A 328 2.84 -4.95 -15.38
CA LEU A 328 1.59 -5.63 -15.00
C LEU A 328 1.14 -6.66 -16.05
N SER A 329 1.29 -6.33 -17.33
CA SER A 329 0.98 -7.28 -18.42
C SER A 329 1.91 -8.50 -18.39
N ALA A 330 3.18 -8.31 -18.09
CA ALA A 330 4.15 -9.40 -17.94
C ALA A 330 3.82 -10.26 -16.71
N LEU A 331 3.43 -9.64 -15.59
CA LEU A 331 2.97 -10.33 -14.38
C LEU A 331 1.78 -11.25 -14.67
N ALA A 332 0.73 -10.72 -15.30
CA ALA A 332 -0.48 -11.48 -15.61
C ALA A 332 -0.19 -12.68 -16.53
N LYS A 333 0.61 -12.46 -17.57
CA LYS A 333 1.02 -13.54 -18.51
C LYS A 333 1.89 -14.60 -17.82
N ALA A 334 2.79 -14.21 -16.93
CA ALA A 334 3.59 -15.15 -16.16
C ALA A 334 2.74 -15.99 -15.21
N ALA A 335 1.77 -15.34 -14.54
CA ALA A 335 0.80 -16.04 -13.68
C ALA A 335 -0.02 -17.06 -14.48
N GLU A 336 -0.57 -16.66 -15.64
CA GLU A 336 -1.32 -17.53 -16.54
C GLU A 336 -0.50 -18.76 -16.96
N ARG A 337 0.75 -18.54 -17.35
CA ARG A 337 1.67 -19.62 -17.72
C ARG A 337 1.91 -20.59 -16.57
N VAL A 338 2.21 -20.10 -15.37
CA VAL A 338 2.46 -20.97 -14.21
C VAL A 338 1.19 -21.71 -13.80
N ARG A 339 0.02 -21.08 -13.86
CA ARG A 339 -1.29 -21.75 -13.65
C ARG A 339 -1.46 -22.92 -14.61
N ALA A 340 -1.18 -22.71 -15.92
CA ALA A 340 -1.29 -23.76 -16.94
C ALA A 340 -0.29 -24.93 -16.74
N GLU A 341 0.83 -24.68 -16.09
CA GLU A 341 1.81 -25.72 -15.77
C GLU A 341 1.44 -26.54 -14.53
N LEU A 342 0.62 -26.00 -13.65
CA LEU A 342 0.20 -26.64 -12.39
C LEU A 342 -1.11 -27.44 -12.54
N GLY A 343 -1.93 -27.11 -13.49
CA GLY A 343 -3.24 -27.73 -13.63
C GLY A 343 -3.74 -28.04 -14.91
#